data_4edeedebaee444e86f554d4ae0bbd656
#
_entry.id   4edeedebaee444e86f554d4ae0bbd656
#
_cell.length_a   1.000
_cell.length_b   1.000
_cell.length_c   1.000
_cell.angle_alpha   90.00
_cell.angle_beta   90.00
_cell.angle_gamma   90.00
#
_symmetry.space_group_name_H-M   'P 1'
#
loop_
_entity.id
_entity.type
_entity.pdbx_description
1 polymer ?
#
loop_
_entity_poly.entity_id
_entity_poly.type
_entity_poly.pdbx_seq_one_letter_code
_entity_poly.pdbx_strand_id
1 'polypeptide(L)'
;MSASLVGSEMCIRDRYYIWLVNNNSPWAFEPKVKATADGRLNGETFSTSLAPSQGIKVDGVLSVLKSYSVIDYSRIMNGGPITIELSPSVFKSDDGIKKLAGLIKYFVKLGDQQLQLNVLDASVLEDAIAHPEKHRNLIVRVWGWSGYFTELAPEYQQHVLNRHKYNI
;
A
#
# COMPACT_ATOMS: atom_id res chain seq x y z
N MET A 1 -1.64 -3.16 -9.88
CA MET A 1 -2.56 -4.19 -9.37
C MET A 1 -2.32 -5.49 -10.12
N SER A 2 -1.82 -6.48 -9.44
CA SER A 2 -1.72 -7.83 -9.97
C SER A 2 -2.98 -8.58 -9.52
N ALA A 3 -4.08 -8.40 -10.25
CA ALA A 3 -5.27 -9.20 -10.04
C ALA A 3 -5.14 -10.48 -10.86
N SER A 4 -4.94 -11.61 -10.19
CA SER A 4 -5.05 -12.92 -10.80
C SER A 4 -6.51 -13.33 -10.79
N LEU A 5 -7.13 -13.35 -11.94
CA LEU A 5 -8.45 -13.97 -12.13
C LEU A 5 -8.27 -15.49 -12.09
N VAL A 6 -8.58 -16.11 -10.98
CA VAL A 6 -8.71 -17.56 -10.91
C VAL A 6 -10.19 -17.89 -11.01
N GLY A 7 -10.62 -18.29 -12.21
CA GLY A 7 -11.93 -18.87 -12.44
C GLY A 7 -11.89 -20.36 -12.13
N SER A 8 -12.73 -20.82 -11.22
CA SER A 8 -13.09 -22.23 -11.14
C SER A 8 -14.43 -22.42 -11.83
N GLU A 9 -14.41 -23.06 -12.98
CA GLU A 9 -15.62 -23.57 -13.65
C GLU A 9 -16.17 -24.75 -12.84
N MET A 10 -17.08 -24.50 -11.93
CA MET A 10 -17.75 -25.61 -11.24
C MET A 10 -19.22 -25.38 -10.92
N CYS A 11 -19.91 -24.44 -11.56
CA CYS A 11 -21.39 -24.37 -11.48
C CYS A 11 -21.98 -23.64 -12.69
N ILE A 12 -23.13 -24.10 -13.14
CA ILE A 12 -23.95 -23.64 -14.25
C ILE A 12 -24.39 -22.14 -14.20
N ARG A 13 -23.87 -21.36 -13.27
CA ARG A 13 -23.97 -19.90 -13.19
C ARG A 13 -22.58 -19.33 -12.90
N ASP A 14 -21.88 -18.99 -13.96
CA ASP A 14 -20.55 -18.42 -13.92
C ASP A 14 -20.55 -17.10 -13.14
N ARG A 15 -20.16 -17.19 -11.87
CA ARG A 15 -19.80 -16.03 -11.06
C ARG A 15 -18.31 -16.01 -10.90
N TYR A 16 -17.65 -15.09 -11.59
CA TYR A 16 -16.22 -14.83 -11.38
C TYR A 16 -16.07 -14.01 -10.10
N TYR A 17 -15.29 -14.54 -9.16
CA TYR A 17 -14.89 -13.79 -7.96
C TYR A 17 -13.50 -13.23 -8.20
N ILE A 18 -13.32 -11.94 -7.90
CA ILE A 18 -12.00 -11.32 -7.92
C ILE A 18 -11.29 -11.75 -6.63
N TRP A 19 -10.17 -12.43 -6.79
CA TRP A 19 -9.31 -12.78 -5.67
C TRP A 19 -8.10 -11.87 -5.68
N LEU A 20 -7.96 -11.02 -4.65
CA LEU A 20 -6.78 -10.19 -4.47
C LEU A 20 -5.72 -11.03 -3.78
N VAL A 21 -4.67 -11.38 -4.50
CA VAL A 21 -3.53 -12.09 -3.93
C VAL A 21 -2.55 -11.06 -3.41
N ASN A 22 -2.43 -10.95 -2.09
CA ASN A 22 -1.34 -10.22 -1.46
C ASN A 22 -0.11 -11.13 -1.45
N ASN A 23 0.79 -10.92 -2.39
CA ASN A 23 2.01 -11.68 -2.46
C ASN A 23 3.10 -11.02 -1.62
N ASN A 24 3.56 -11.71 -0.59
CA ASN A 24 4.63 -11.26 0.29
C ASN A 24 6.02 -11.24 -0.36
N SER A 25 6.13 -11.62 -1.63
CA SER A 25 7.38 -11.66 -2.37
C SER A 25 7.25 -11.05 -3.76
N PRO A 26 6.92 -9.74 -3.89
CA PRO A 26 6.86 -9.08 -5.19
C PRO A 26 8.18 -9.24 -5.95
N TRP A 27 9.32 -9.26 -5.27
CA TRP A 27 10.64 -9.48 -5.84
C TRP A 27 10.80 -10.80 -6.59
N ALA A 28 10.11 -11.84 -6.17
CA ALA A 28 10.18 -13.14 -6.85
C ALA A 28 9.59 -13.10 -8.27
N PHE A 29 8.69 -12.17 -8.53
CA PHE A 29 7.98 -12.05 -9.81
C PHE A 29 8.38 -10.82 -10.63
N GLU A 30 8.85 -9.75 -9.99
CA GLU A 30 9.24 -8.50 -10.64
C GLU A 30 10.19 -8.68 -11.83
N PRO A 31 11.26 -9.48 -11.72
CA PRO A 31 12.17 -9.69 -12.85
C PRO A 31 11.54 -10.42 -14.04
N LYS A 32 10.42 -11.13 -13.80
CA LYS A 32 9.74 -11.96 -14.81
C LYS A 32 8.59 -11.22 -15.50
N VAL A 33 8.11 -10.12 -14.91
CA VAL A 33 7.00 -9.34 -15.46
C VAL A 33 7.54 -8.09 -16.13
N LYS A 34 7.32 -8.00 -17.43
CA LYS A 34 7.69 -6.84 -18.25
C LYS A 34 6.79 -5.64 -17.94
N ALA A 35 6.95 -4.57 -18.68
CA ALA A 35 6.10 -3.38 -18.58
C ALA A 35 4.61 -3.73 -18.60
N THR A 36 3.81 -3.01 -17.83
CA THR A 36 2.37 -3.24 -17.68
C THR A 36 1.56 -2.04 -18.20
N ALA A 37 0.29 -2.27 -18.55
CA ALA A 37 -0.55 -1.26 -19.20
C ALA A 37 -0.88 -0.04 -18.30
N ASP A 38 -0.67 -0.14 -16.99
CA ASP A 38 -0.81 0.94 -16.01
C ASP A 38 0.37 1.91 -15.98
N GLY A 39 1.39 1.71 -16.84
CA GLY A 39 2.56 2.57 -16.97
C GLY A 39 3.79 2.10 -16.21
N ARG A 40 3.74 0.97 -15.48
CA ARG A 40 4.91 0.39 -14.83
C ARG A 40 5.92 -0.09 -15.89
N LEU A 41 7.18 0.33 -15.76
CA LEU A 41 8.26 -0.08 -16.64
C LEU A 41 8.82 -1.47 -16.25
N ASN A 42 9.59 -2.05 -17.18
CA ASN A 42 10.28 -3.30 -16.90
C ASN A 42 11.30 -3.13 -15.77
N GLY A 43 11.23 -3.99 -14.76
CA GLY A 43 12.11 -3.94 -13.57
C GLY A 43 11.65 -2.99 -12.46
N GLU A 44 10.58 -2.23 -12.65
CA GLU A 44 9.99 -1.45 -11.57
C GLU A 44 9.17 -2.33 -10.62
N THR A 45 9.15 -1.92 -9.35
CA THR A 45 8.43 -2.64 -8.28
C THR A 45 6.92 -2.61 -8.47
N PHE A 46 6.25 -3.67 -8.06
CA PHE A 46 4.79 -3.68 -7.95
C PHE A 46 4.30 -2.79 -6.81
N SER A 47 3.07 -2.32 -6.94
CA SER A 47 2.39 -1.65 -5.84
C SER A 47 2.18 -2.59 -4.65
N THR A 48 2.19 -2.03 -3.45
CA THR A 48 1.92 -2.76 -2.22
C THR A 48 0.42 -2.81 -1.97
N SER A 49 -0.15 -4.00 -1.81
CA SER A 49 -1.59 -4.17 -1.59
C SER A 49 -2.40 -3.48 -2.71
N LEU A 50 -3.42 -2.70 -2.38
CA LEU A 50 -4.18 -1.90 -3.34
C LEU A 50 -3.73 -0.43 -3.38
N ALA A 51 -2.55 -0.12 -2.85
CA ALA A 51 -1.98 1.22 -2.95
C ALA A 51 -1.65 1.58 -4.42
N PRO A 52 -1.60 2.86 -4.78
CA PRO A 52 -1.18 3.30 -6.11
C PRO A 52 0.21 2.78 -6.46
N SER A 53 0.44 2.50 -7.74
CA SER A 53 1.76 2.12 -8.25
C SER A 53 2.79 3.20 -7.93
N GLN A 54 4.02 2.80 -7.67
CA GLN A 54 5.09 3.75 -7.37
C GLN A 54 5.33 4.69 -8.56
N GLY A 55 5.63 5.95 -8.27
CA GLY A 55 5.88 6.96 -9.31
C GLY A 55 4.64 7.57 -9.97
N ILE A 56 3.43 7.03 -9.73
CA ILE A 56 2.20 7.63 -10.24
C ILE A 56 1.89 8.94 -9.50
N LYS A 57 1.59 9.99 -10.28
CA LYS A 57 1.08 11.25 -9.73
C LYS A 57 -0.37 11.07 -9.30
N VAL A 58 -0.66 11.36 -8.03
CA VAL A 58 -2.00 11.27 -7.45
C VAL A 58 -2.43 12.61 -6.86
N ASP A 59 -3.71 12.94 -6.96
CA ASP A 59 -4.30 14.20 -6.47
C ASP A 59 -4.71 14.12 -4.98
N GLY A 60 -3.84 13.51 -4.16
CA GLY A 60 -4.04 13.37 -2.73
C GLY A 60 -4.79 12.10 -2.32
N VAL A 61 -4.85 11.88 -1.00
CA VAL A 61 -5.35 10.64 -0.40
C VAL A 61 -6.84 10.37 -0.68
N LEU A 62 -7.66 11.42 -0.77
CA LEU A 62 -9.10 11.26 -1.04
C LEU A 62 -9.35 10.72 -2.45
N SER A 63 -8.56 11.13 -3.46
CA SER A 63 -8.67 10.59 -4.81
C SER A 63 -8.28 9.12 -4.87
N VAL A 64 -7.28 8.72 -4.09
CA VAL A 64 -6.86 7.33 -3.94
C VAL A 64 -7.98 6.49 -3.35
N LEU A 65 -8.59 6.92 -2.24
CA LEU A 65 -9.71 6.21 -1.61
C LEU A 65 -10.91 6.12 -2.54
N LYS A 66 -11.23 7.19 -3.26
CA LYS A 66 -12.31 7.17 -4.25
C LYS A 66 -12.05 6.19 -5.39
N SER A 67 -10.82 6.10 -5.88
CA SER A 67 -10.45 5.11 -6.90
C SER A 67 -10.49 3.68 -6.35
N TYR A 68 -10.08 3.49 -5.11
CA TYR A 68 -10.13 2.21 -4.41
C TYR A 68 -11.57 1.73 -4.23
N SER A 69 -12.50 2.62 -3.87
CA SER A 69 -13.90 2.30 -3.62
C SER A 69 -14.74 1.93 -4.86
N VAL A 70 -14.17 2.04 -6.07
CA VAL A 70 -14.82 1.56 -7.31
C VAL A 70 -14.94 0.03 -7.34
N ILE A 71 -14.12 -0.66 -6.54
CA ILE A 71 -14.13 -2.12 -6.42
C ILE A 71 -15.31 -2.54 -5.55
N ASP A 72 -16.11 -3.50 -6.02
CA ASP A 72 -17.19 -4.11 -5.21
C ASP A 72 -16.59 -5.13 -4.23
N TYR A 73 -16.27 -4.67 -3.02
CA TYR A 73 -15.65 -5.50 -1.98
C TYR A 73 -16.56 -6.60 -1.45
N SER A 74 -17.87 -6.53 -1.64
CA SER A 74 -18.79 -7.61 -1.28
C SER A 74 -18.52 -8.91 -2.05
N ARG A 75 -17.81 -8.78 -3.17
CA ARG A 75 -17.43 -9.88 -4.07
C ARG A 75 -15.99 -10.35 -3.91
N ILE A 76 -15.24 -9.75 -3.00
CA ILE A 76 -13.84 -10.09 -2.73
C ILE A 76 -13.78 -10.93 -1.46
N MET A 77 -13.44 -12.20 -1.60
CA MET A 77 -13.50 -13.18 -0.53
C MET A 77 -12.32 -13.09 0.46
N ASN A 78 -11.16 -12.62 0.02
CA ASN A 78 -9.91 -12.64 0.78
C ASN A 78 -9.44 -11.28 1.30
N GLY A 79 -10.31 -10.30 1.27
CA GLY A 79 -10.00 -8.94 1.73
C GLY A 79 -9.30 -8.08 0.67
N GLY A 80 -9.34 -6.79 0.90
CA GLY A 80 -8.74 -5.78 0.02
C GLY A 80 -8.06 -4.70 0.84
N PRO A 81 -6.85 -4.93 1.42
CA PRO A 81 -6.18 -3.91 2.21
C PRO A 81 -5.63 -2.79 1.31
N ILE A 82 -5.84 -1.55 1.73
CA ILE A 82 -5.10 -0.40 1.22
C ILE A 82 -4.18 0.14 2.30
N THR A 83 -2.92 0.37 1.95
CA THR A 83 -1.94 0.96 2.85
C THR A 83 -1.68 2.41 2.43
N ILE A 84 -1.82 3.32 3.36
CA ILE A 84 -1.60 4.75 3.16
C ILE A 84 -0.51 5.23 4.12
N GLU A 85 0.52 5.85 3.55
CA GLU A 85 1.62 6.43 4.31
C GLU A 85 1.32 7.90 4.59
N LEU A 86 1.25 8.29 5.85
CA LEU A 86 1.01 9.66 6.27
C LEU A 86 2.30 10.34 6.73
N SER A 87 2.41 11.63 6.42
CA SER A 87 3.46 12.46 7.00
C SER A 87 3.19 12.67 8.51
N PRO A 88 4.22 12.65 9.37
CA PRO A 88 4.08 13.00 10.78
C PRO A 88 3.51 14.40 11.02
N SER A 89 3.58 15.28 10.03
CA SER A 89 3.01 16.64 10.09
C SER A 89 1.51 16.65 10.39
N VAL A 90 0.78 15.60 9.98
CA VAL A 90 -0.66 15.45 10.24
C VAL A 90 -1.00 15.49 11.73
N PHE A 91 -0.10 15.01 12.58
CA PHE A 91 -0.31 14.93 14.03
C PHE A 91 0.16 16.17 14.80
N LYS A 92 0.71 17.18 14.10
CA LYS A 92 1.22 18.40 14.73
C LYS A 92 0.13 19.44 15.04
N SER A 93 -1.10 19.24 14.56
CA SER A 93 -2.21 20.17 14.77
C SER A 93 -3.53 19.46 14.97
N ASP A 94 -4.44 20.08 15.72
CA ASP A 94 -5.81 19.60 15.90
C ASP A 94 -6.58 19.53 14.57
N ASP A 95 -6.27 20.41 13.63
CA ASP A 95 -6.87 20.40 12.29
C ASP A 95 -6.44 19.14 11.51
N GLY A 96 -5.17 18.77 11.57
CA GLY A 96 -4.68 17.52 10.97
C GLY A 96 -5.37 16.28 11.55
N ILE A 97 -5.55 16.23 12.88
CA ILE A 97 -6.26 15.14 13.55
C ILE A 97 -7.74 15.09 13.11
N LYS A 98 -8.42 16.24 12.99
CA LYS A 98 -9.79 16.31 12.48
C LYS A 98 -9.91 15.84 11.05
N LYS A 99 -8.97 16.23 10.18
CA LYS A 99 -8.91 15.78 8.79
C LYS A 99 -8.70 14.28 8.70
N LEU A 100 -7.81 13.72 9.52
CA LEU A 100 -7.59 12.28 9.60
C LEU A 100 -8.85 11.53 10.04
N ALA A 101 -9.55 12.04 11.06
CA ALA A 101 -10.82 11.47 11.49
C ALA A 101 -11.89 11.54 10.39
N GLY A 102 -11.91 12.63 9.61
CA GLY A 102 -12.74 12.78 8.42
C GLY A 102 -12.42 11.76 7.34
N LEU A 103 -11.13 11.51 7.09
CA LEU A 103 -10.65 10.51 6.14
C LEU A 103 -11.13 9.10 6.52
N ILE A 104 -10.99 8.72 7.78
CA ILE A 104 -11.44 7.41 8.28
C ILE A 104 -12.95 7.27 8.15
N LYS A 105 -13.72 8.30 8.51
CA LYS A 105 -15.18 8.29 8.32
C LYS A 105 -15.57 8.18 6.85
N TYR A 106 -14.84 8.85 5.98
CA TYR A 106 -15.07 8.76 4.55
C TYR A 106 -14.80 7.35 4.01
N PHE A 107 -13.69 6.73 4.41
CA PHE A 107 -13.37 5.35 4.08
C PHE A 107 -14.50 4.38 4.49
N VAL A 108 -14.98 4.48 5.72
CA VAL A 108 -16.10 3.65 6.21
C VAL A 108 -17.38 3.89 5.40
N LYS A 109 -17.66 5.15 5.04
CA LYS A 109 -18.85 5.51 4.23
C LYS A 109 -18.80 4.93 2.82
N LEU A 110 -17.59 4.76 2.26
CA LEU A 110 -17.40 4.16 0.94
C LEU A 110 -17.66 2.64 0.93
N GLY A 111 -17.76 1.99 2.10
CA GLY A 111 -17.97 0.54 2.20
C GLY A 111 -16.71 -0.28 1.96
N ASP A 112 -15.56 0.34 2.08
CA ASP A 112 -14.25 -0.29 1.86
C ASP A 112 -13.89 -1.24 3.02
N GLN A 113 -13.03 -2.23 2.76
CA GLN A 113 -12.81 -3.32 3.71
C GLN A 113 -11.73 -3.04 4.76
N GLN A 114 -10.53 -2.68 4.33
CA GLN A 114 -9.39 -2.57 5.24
C GLN A 114 -8.51 -1.38 4.90
N LEU A 115 -8.36 -0.48 5.86
CA LEU A 115 -7.46 0.66 5.80
C LEU A 115 -6.30 0.46 6.78
N GLN A 116 -5.09 0.48 6.27
CA GLN A 116 -3.88 0.56 7.07
C GLN A 116 -3.25 1.94 6.92
N LEU A 117 -3.09 2.63 8.04
CA LEU A 117 -2.39 3.91 8.10
C LEU A 117 -1.03 3.70 8.73
N ASN A 118 0.01 4.10 8.03
CA ASN A 118 1.38 4.16 8.55
C ASN A 118 1.80 5.62 8.65
N VAL A 119 2.62 5.91 9.66
CA VAL A 119 3.21 7.23 9.84
C VAL A 119 4.72 7.08 9.75
N LEU A 120 5.30 7.58 8.68
CA LEU A 120 6.72 7.45 8.40
C LEU A 120 7.33 8.80 8.04
N ASP A 121 8.51 9.05 8.59
CA ASP A 121 9.35 10.19 8.23
C ASP A 121 10.49 9.71 7.33
N ALA A 122 10.56 10.28 6.11
CA ALA A 122 11.60 9.91 5.16
C ALA A 122 13.00 10.20 5.70
N SER A 123 13.18 11.33 6.38
CA SER A 123 14.47 11.73 6.92
C SER A 123 14.98 10.74 7.98
N VAL A 124 14.07 10.18 8.79
CA VAL A 124 14.41 9.15 9.77
C VAL A 124 14.80 7.84 9.08
N LEU A 125 14.11 7.47 7.99
CA LEU A 125 14.44 6.27 7.23
C LEU A 125 15.78 6.41 6.52
N GLU A 126 16.07 7.57 5.93
CA GLU A 126 17.35 7.87 5.27
C GLU A 126 18.51 7.86 6.29
N ASP A 127 18.31 8.47 7.46
CA ASP A 127 19.31 8.42 8.53
C ASP A 127 19.51 6.99 9.07
N ALA A 128 18.45 6.19 9.12
CA ALA A 128 18.53 4.79 9.55
C ALA A 128 19.29 3.90 8.55
N ILE A 129 19.26 4.23 7.26
CA ILE A 129 20.09 3.57 6.24
C ILE A 129 21.56 3.96 6.44
N ALA A 130 21.83 5.25 6.69
CA ALA A 130 23.19 5.77 6.87
C ALA A 130 23.81 5.37 8.20
N HIS A 131 23.02 5.30 9.27
CA HIS A 131 23.47 5.06 10.65
C HIS A 131 22.60 4.01 11.35
N PRO A 132 22.62 2.75 10.91
CA PRO A 132 21.72 1.71 11.43
C PRO A 132 21.86 1.47 12.94
N GLU A 133 23.05 1.73 13.50
CA GLU A 133 23.32 1.58 14.92
C GLU A 133 22.51 2.52 15.81
N LYS A 134 22.08 3.68 15.28
CA LYS A 134 21.25 4.66 16.00
C LYS A 134 19.76 4.31 15.99
N HIS A 135 19.34 3.49 15.02
CA HIS A 135 17.94 3.23 14.73
C HIS A 135 17.54 1.75 14.87
N ARG A 136 18.23 0.99 15.73
CA ARG A 136 18.01 -0.46 15.92
C ARG A 136 16.58 -0.82 16.29
N ASN A 137 15.86 0.09 16.95
CA ASN A 137 14.48 -0.11 17.39
C ASN A 137 13.43 0.48 16.42
N LEU A 138 13.84 0.97 15.25
CA LEU A 138 12.92 1.51 14.26
C LEU A 138 12.13 0.39 13.62
N ILE A 139 10.84 0.32 13.95
CA ILE A 139 9.92 -0.69 13.41
C ILE A 139 9.12 -0.08 12.26
N VAL A 140 9.03 -0.81 11.15
CA VAL A 140 8.21 -0.45 10.00
C VAL A 140 7.23 -1.56 9.66
N ARG A 141 6.09 -1.16 9.09
CA ARG A 141 5.12 -2.10 8.54
C ARG A 141 5.46 -2.37 7.08
N VAL A 142 5.75 -3.62 6.75
CA VAL A 142 6.10 -4.02 5.39
C VAL A 142 4.84 -4.37 4.60
N TRP A 143 4.35 -5.61 4.66
CA TRP A 143 3.12 -6.06 4.02
C TRP A 143 2.40 -7.05 4.93
N GLY A 144 1.53 -6.54 5.79
CA GLY A 144 0.85 -7.40 6.73
C GLY A 144 1.71 -7.92 7.91
N TRP A 145 3.00 -7.57 7.95
CA TRP A 145 3.92 -7.85 9.06
C TRP A 145 4.78 -6.63 9.37
N SER A 146 5.37 -6.59 10.55
CA SER A 146 6.26 -5.54 11.01
C SER A 146 7.63 -6.11 11.31
N GLY A 147 8.67 -5.34 11.04
CA GLY A 147 10.04 -5.73 11.32
C GLY A 147 10.91 -4.52 11.65
N TYR A 148 12.10 -4.77 12.18
CA TYR A 148 13.09 -3.75 12.40
C TYR A 148 13.65 -3.29 11.05
N PHE A 149 13.53 -1.98 10.79
CA PHE A 149 13.92 -1.41 9.49
C PHE A 149 15.38 -1.68 9.13
N THR A 150 16.25 -1.58 10.11
CA THR A 150 17.71 -1.79 9.94
C THR A 150 18.11 -3.25 9.69
N GLU A 151 17.22 -4.20 9.99
CA GLU A 151 17.42 -5.63 9.75
C GLU A 151 16.81 -6.11 8.42
N LEU A 152 16.05 -5.24 7.75
CA LEU A 152 15.49 -5.55 6.43
C LEU A 152 16.59 -5.58 5.37
N ALA A 153 16.44 -6.46 4.38
CA ALA A 153 17.28 -6.43 3.20
C ALA A 153 17.17 -5.06 2.48
N PRO A 154 18.24 -4.58 1.84
CA PRO A 154 18.28 -3.24 1.24
C PRO A 154 17.13 -2.94 0.28
N GLU A 155 16.66 -3.94 -0.46
CA GLU A 155 15.53 -3.81 -1.39
C GLU A 155 14.24 -3.46 -0.65
N TYR A 156 14.00 -4.07 0.52
CA TYR A 156 12.84 -3.77 1.37
C TYR A 156 12.94 -2.37 1.98
N GLN A 157 14.13 -1.97 2.42
CA GLN A 157 14.38 -0.62 2.94
C GLN A 157 14.06 0.42 1.87
N GLN A 158 14.57 0.23 0.66
CA GLN A 158 14.31 1.12 -0.46
C GLN A 158 12.83 1.15 -0.86
N HIS A 159 12.16 0.00 -0.83
CA HIS A 159 10.72 -0.07 -1.11
C HIS A 159 9.91 0.72 -0.08
N VAL A 160 10.22 0.62 1.22
CA VAL A 160 9.55 1.39 2.27
C VAL A 160 9.81 2.90 2.09
N LEU A 161 11.04 3.28 1.74
CA LEU A 161 11.43 4.67 1.51
C LEU A 161 10.67 5.28 0.31
N ASN A 162 10.46 4.51 -0.75
CA ASN A 162 9.84 4.97 -2.00
C ASN A 162 8.30 5.02 -1.97
N ARG A 163 7.66 4.62 -0.87
CA ARG A 163 6.21 4.69 -0.76
C ARG A 163 5.71 6.13 -0.81
N HIS A 164 4.56 6.31 -1.43
CA HIS A 164 3.89 7.63 -1.45
C HIS A 164 3.55 8.10 -0.04
N LYS A 165 3.94 9.34 0.28
CA LYS A 165 3.62 9.99 1.54
C LYS A 165 2.59 11.08 1.31
N TYR A 166 1.48 10.98 2.02
CA TYR A 166 0.39 11.93 1.88
C TYR A 166 0.39 12.94 3.02
N ASN A 167 0.22 14.21 2.66
CA ASN A 167 -0.18 15.27 3.56
C ASN A 167 -1.71 15.40 3.50
N ILE A 168 -2.35 15.60 4.65
CA ILE A 168 -3.80 15.76 4.78
C ILE A 168 -4.14 17.21 5.15
#